data_d6a18ba60b424b43f59e529852d3f064
#
_entry.id   d6a18ba60b424b43f59e529852d3f064
#
_cell.length_a   1.000
_cell.length_b   1.000
_cell.length_c   1.000
_cell.angle_alpha   90.00
_cell.angle_beta   90.00
_cell.angle_gamma   90.00
#
_symmetry.space_group_name_H-M   'P 1'
#
loop_
_entity.id
_entity.type
_entity.pdbx_description
1 polymer ?
#
loop_
_entity_poly.entity_id
_entity_poly.type
_entity_poly.pdbx_seq_one_letter_code
_entity_poly.pdbx_strand_id
1 'polypeptide(L)'
;MAQFSETGWLADAACFNHDTLLLQSNDVDEVRARVADVFKPHRLTPTGESRALHSCMHHARWGNLSLNLLDYGGGVSIEPGPLEHFFLLQIPLRGDAEIECGATRFVSSPGTASLLSPTLPLKMRWGDACPQVILRIEREVMERHAQRHFGDDRRASVEFEPEFDLSSPQGTCLAQLLPVLAGAIATDAHPLRHPLAFEQLESTLLNLLLYGHPNSARNGTGSAPAPLAPFYVRRVEEYIRAHLDEPLTIERLADLAGVSPSTLFAGFRNRHGITPMGFVRQLRLQHVRDELLADDTPGLASVTDIALKWGFAHLGRFAIEYKRAFGESPSATLRMRRVRG
;
A
#
# COMPACT_ATOMS: atom_id res chain seq x y z
N MET A 1 18.41 22.69 3.96
CA MET A 1 17.66 23.00 2.72
C MET A 1 18.57 22.85 1.49
N ALA A 2 19.19 21.73 1.28
CA ALA A 2 20.05 21.53 0.10
C ALA A 2 20.29 20.04 -0.12
N GLN A 3 19.28 19.30 -0.61
CA GLN A 3 19.49 17.89 -0.99
C GLN A 3 18.52 17.38 -2.07
N PHE A 4 17.56 18.18 -2.55
CA PHE A 4 16.61 17.73 -3.58
C PHE A 4 16.85 18.27 -4.99
N SER A 5 17.96 19.00 -5.23
CA SER A 5 18.30 19.47 -6.58
C SER A 5 19.02 18.45 -7.45
N GLU A 6 19.29 17.24 -6.93
CA GLU A 6 20.00 16.20 -7.65
C GLU A 6 19.22 14.87 -7.62
N THR A 7 18.16 14.75 -8.40
CA THR A 7 17.58 13.44 -8.78
C THR A 7 18.52 12.64 -9.70
N GLY A 8 19.72 13.17 -9.96
CA GLY A 8 20.78 12.53 -10.78
C GLY A 8 21.15 11.12 -10.33
N TRP A 9 21.09 10.81 -9.03
CA TRP A 9 21.39 9.48 -8.51
C TRP A 9 20.42 8.39 -9.01
N LEU A 10 19.18 8.74 -9.39
CA LEU A 10 18.23 7.81 -9.99
C LEU A 10 18.59 7.48 -11.45
N ALA A 11 19.14 8.44 -12.19
CA ALA A 11 19.62 8.21 -13.57
C ALA A 11 20.85 7.28 -13.58
N ASP A 12 21.73 7.41 -12.57
CA ASP A 12 22.94 6.60 -12.42
C ASP A 12 22.67 5.31 -11.62
N ALA A 13 21.40 4.97 -11.35
CA ALA A 13 21.08 3.76 -10.61
C ALA A 13 21.63 2.52 -11.34
N ALA A 14 22.33 1.67 -10.59
CA ALA A 14 23.01 0.48 -11.11
C ALA A 14 22.12 -0.47 -11.91
N CYS A 15 20.78 -0.38 -11.74
CA CYS A 15 19.83 -1.18 -12.49
C CYS A 15 19.60 -0.71 -13.94
N PHE A 16 20.06 0.50 -14.31
CA PHE A 16 19.95 1.01 -15.67
C PHE A 16 21.29 0.85 -16.40
N ASN A 17 21.55 -0.35 -16.86
CA ASN A 17 22.78 -0.76 -17.54
C ASN A 17 22.45 -1.39 -18.91
N HIS A 18 23.46 -1.92 -19.60
CA HIS A 18 23.31 -2.52 -20.92
C HIS A 18 22.28 -3.67 -20.92
N ASP A 19 22.20 -4.47 -19.86
CA ASP A 19 21.32 -5.65 -19.78
C ASP A 19 19.85 -5.26 -19.63
N THR A 20 19.58 -4.07 -19.13
CA THR A 20 18.20 -3.53 -18.95
C THR A 20 17.78 -2.59 -20.07
N LEU A 21 18.67 -2.28 -21.02
CA LEU A 21 18.33 -1.45 -22.16
C LEU A 21 17.32 -2.17 -23.07
N LEU A 22 16.09 -1.68 -23.07
CA LEU A 22 14.98 -2.23 -23.85
C LEU A 22 14.85 -1.59 -25.21
N LEU A 23 15.13 -0.29 -25.31
CA LEU A 23 14.89 0.53 -26.49
C LEU A 23 15.92 1.64 -26.60
N GLN A 24 16.42 1.81 -27.82
CA GLN A 24 17.12 3.03 -28.26
C GLN A 24 16.74 3.25 -29.72
N SER A 25 15.87 4.24 -30.01
CA SER A 25 15.32 4.44 -31.34
C SER A 25 14.89 5.89 -31.58
N ASN A 26 14.89 6.27 -32.85
CA ASN A 26 14.37 7.54 -33.35
C ASN A 26 13.02 7.38 -34.08
N ASP A 27 12.56 6.14 -34.28
CA ASP A 27 11.30 5.84 -34.94
C ASP A 27 10.14 5.87 -33.93
N VAL A 28 9.18 6.76 -34.16
CA VAL A 28 8.03 7.00 -33.27
C VAL A 28 7.15 5.76 -33.12
N ASP A 29 6.98 4.99 -34.20
CA ASP A 29 6.13 3.80 -34.16
C ASP A 29 6.79 2.66 -33.41
N GLU A 30 8.11 2.48 -33.57
CA GLU A 30 8.90 1.53 -32.79
C GLU A 30 8.90 1.92 -31.30
N VAL A 31 9.14 3.20 -30.99
CA VAL A 31 9.11 3.72 -29.61
C VAL A 31 7.75 3.45 -28.98
N ARG A 32 6.66 3.81 -29.69
CA ARG A 32 5.30 3.57 -29.20
C ARG A 32 5.04 2.09 -28.94
N ALA A 33 5.42 1.20 -29.84
CA ALA A 33 5.22 -0.24 -29.70
C ALA A 33 5.99 -0.81 -28.50
N ARG A 34 7.28 -0.47 -28.36
CA ARG A 34 8.12 -0.97 -27.25
C ARG A 34 7.70 -0.44 -25.88
N VAL A 35 7.30 0.83 -25.80
CA VAL A 35 6.75 1.40 -24.57
C VAL A 35 5.41 0.75 -24.22
N ALA A 36 4.59 0.42 -25.23
CA ALA A 36 3.32 -0.28 -25.04
C ALA A 36 3.50 -1.71 -24.48
N ASP A 37 4.57 -2.42 -24.85
CA ASP A 37 4.89 -3.76 -24.32
C ASP A 37 5.11 -3.76 -22.81
N VAL A 38 5.67 -2.67 -22.26
CA VAL A 38 5.94 -2.52 -20.82
C VAL A 38 4.74 -1.99 -20.07
N PHE A 39 4.02 -1.03 -20.66
CA PHE A 39 2.90 -0.36 -20.00
C PHE A 39 1.56 -0.79 -20.62
N LYS A 40 1.11 -0.12 -21.66
CA LYS A 40 -0.09 -0.46 -22.43
C LYS A 40 -0.12 0.30 -23.76
N PRO A 41 -0.95 -0.13 -24.73
CA PRO A 41 -1.21 0.63 -25.95
C PRO A 41 -1.68 2.06 -25.62
N HIS A 42 -1.08 3.05 -26.28
CA HIS A 42 -1.37 4.45 -26.08
C HIS A 42 -1.16 5.26 -27.35
N ARG A 43 -1.73 6.44 -27.42
CA ARG A 43 -1.39 7.41 -28.46
C ARG A 43 -0.13 8.15 -28.04
N LEU A 44 0.88 8.19 -28.91
CA LEU A 44 2.12 8.95 -28.76
C LEU A 44 2.23 9.95 -29.91
N THR A 45 2.35 11.24 -29.60
CA THR A 45 2.45 12.30 -30.61
C THR A 45 3.61 13.23 -30.25
N PRO A 46 4.67 13.32 -31.08
CA PRO A 46 5.72 14.33 -30.89
C PRO A 46 5.16 15.75 -30.93
N THR A 47 5.56 16.61 -29.99
CA THR A 47 5.10 17.99 -29.84
C THR A 47 6.20 19.03 -30.03
N GLY A 48 7.48 18.62 -30.02
CA GLY A 48 8.63 19.50 -30.24
C GLY A 48 8.73 20.03 -31.68
N GLU A 49 9.49 21.09 -31.87
CA GLU A 49 9.67 21.74 -33.19
C GLU A 49 10.26 20.77 -34.23
N SER A 50 11.20 19.91 -33.86
CA SER A 50 11.85 18.97 -34.75
C SER A 50 11.04 17.72 -35.07
N ARG A 51 9.99 17.43 -34.30
CA ARG A 51 9.24 16.15 -34.31
C ARG A 51 10.11 14.89 -34.28
N ALA A 52 11.43 15.05 -34.14
CA ALA A 52 12.36 13.93 -34.02
C ALA A 52 12.45 13.51 -32.57
N LEU A 53 12.40 12.22 -32.31
CA LEU A 53 12.64 11.62 -30.99
C LEU A 53 14.03 10.99 -31.00
N HIS A 54 14.67 10.99 -29.85
CA HIS A 54 15.89 10.22 -29.58
C HIS A 54 15.67 9.41 -28.32
N SER A 55 14.78 8.43 -28.42
CA SER A 55 14.23 7.74 -27.26
C SER A 55 15.15 6.66 -26.76
N CYS A 56 15.26 6.60 -25.42
CA CYS A 56 15.97 5.56 -24.70
C CYS A 56 15.08 5.04 -23.57
N MET A 57 14.99 3.72 -23.42
CA MET A 57 14.25 3.10 -22.33
C MET A 57 15.02 1.94 -21.72
N HIS A 58 15.19 2.00 -20.42
CA HIS A 58 15.60 0.86 -19.61
C HIS A 58 14.39 0.27 -18.88
N HIS A 59 14.34 -1.04 -18.76
CA HIS A 59 13.31 -1.77 -18.06
C HIS A 59 13.93 -2.86 -17.18
N ALA A 60 13.69 -2.76 -15.88
CA ALA A 60 14.13 -3.75 -14.91
C ALA A 60 12.93 -4.20 -14.06
N ARG A 61 12.59 -5.48 -14.14
CA ARG A 61 11.44 -6.05 -13.43
C ARG A 61 11.87 -7.00 -12.34
N TRP A 62 11.16 -6.93 -11.21
CA TRP A 62 11.26 -7.91 -10.16
C TRP A 62 9.91 -8.11 -9.47
N GLY A 63 9.36 -9.33 -9.56
CA GLY A 63 8.05 -9.66 -9.04
C GLY A 63 6.94 -8.79 -9.62
N ASN A 64 6.24 -8.10 -8.73
CA ASN A 64 5.09 -7.25 -9.06
C ASN A 64 5.47 -5.78 -9.32
N LEU A 65 6.76 -5.48 -9.29
CA LEU A 65 7.30 -4.15 -9.50
C LEU A 65 8.16 -4.12 -10.76
N SER A 66 8.17 -2.99 -11.47
CA SER A 66 9.22 -2.70 -12.43
C SER A 66 9.70 -1.26 -12.28
N LEU A 67 11.01 -1.08 -12.38
CA LEU A 67 11.66 0.21 -12.39
C LEU A 67 12.13 0.49 -13.82
N ASN A 68 11.75 1.65 -14.34
CA ASN A 68 12.00 2.01 -15.72
C ASN A 68 12.63 3.40 -15.77
N LEU A 69 13.58 3.60 -16.67
CA LEU A 69 14.05 4.93 -17.06
C LEU A 69 13.63 5.17 -18.50
N LEU A 70 12.83 6.18 -18.74
CA LEU A 70 12.32 6.53 -20.06
C LEU A 70 12.67 7.98 -20.38
N ASP A 71 13.40 8.18 -21.47
CA ASP A 71 13.63 9.47 -22.10
C ASP A 71 13.14 9.39 -23.54
N TYR A 72 12.22 10.25 -23.94
CA TYR A 72 11.79 10.34 -25.33
C TYR A 72 12.75 11.16 -26.20
N GLY A 73 13.65 11.94 -25.57
CA GLY A 73 14.61 12.79 -26.29
C GLY A 73 13.97 13.90 -27.12
N GLY A 74 12.71 14.23 -26.82
CA GLY A 74 11.90 15.28 -27.46
C GLY A 74 10.56 15.40 -26.78
N GLY A 75 9.87 16.52 -27.01
CA GLY A 75 8.52 16.76 -26.44
C GLY A 75 7.48 15.80 -27.01
N VAL A 76 6.65 15.24 -26.15
CA VAL A 76 5.61 14.29 -26.53
C VAL A 76 4.29 14.52 -25.80
N SER A 77 3.19 14.23 -26.49
CA SER A 77 1.86 14.03 -25.89
C SER A 77 1.56 12.54 -25.84
N ILE A 78 1.15 12.04 -24.66
CA ILE A 78 0.90 10.64 -24.36
C ILE A 78 -0.52 10.50 -23.84
N GLU A 79 -1.34 9.69 -24.52
CA GLU A 79 -2.74 9.49 -24.17
C GLU A 79 -3.03 7.98 -24.02
N PRO A 80 -2.81 7.40 -22.82
CA PRO A 80 -3.07 5.97 -22.56
C PRO A 80 -4.53 5.70 -22.19
N GLY A 81 -5.32 6.73 -21.87
CA GLY A 81 -6.58 6.53 -21.16
C GLY A 81 -6.36 5.97 -19.74
N PRO A 82 -7.34 5.29 -19.12
CA PRO A 82 -7.13 4.63 -17.83
C PRO A 82 -6.04 3.56 -17.93
N LEU A 83 -5.19 3.45 -16.90
CA LEU A 83 -4.07 2.48 -16.89
C LEU A 83 -4.52 1.03 -16.72
N GLU A 84 -5.69 0.81 -16.11
CA GLU A 84 -6.42 -0.45 -15.92
C GLU A 84 -5.77 -1.46 -14.96
N HIS A 85 -4.51 -1.86 -15.20
CA HIS A 85 -3.87 -2.99 -14.53
C HIS A 85 -2.70 -2.64 -13.59
N PHE A 86 -2.29 -1.37 -13.54
CA PHE A 86 -1.14 -0.95 -12.74
C PHE A 86 -1.25 0.50 -12.29
N PHE A 87 -0.50 0.83 -11.25
CA PHE A 87 -0.21 2.19 -10.83
C PHE A 87 1.13 2.62 -11.40
N LEU A 88 1.29 3.92 -11.66
CA LEU A 88 2.57 4.51 -12.02
C LEU A 88 2.96 5.60 -11.03
N LEU A 89 4.16 5.50 -10.49
CA LEU A 89 4.83 6.62 -9.84
C LEU A 89 5.90 7.10 -10.81
N GLN A 90 5.77 8.34 -11.30
CA GLN A 90 6.66 8.94 -12.29
C GLN A 90 7.39 10.11 -11.67
N ILE A 91 8.71 10.12 -11.77
CA ILE A 91 9.60 11.12 -11.19
C ILE A 91 10.44 11.72 -12.33
N PRO A 92 10.17 12.95 -12.76
CA PRO A 92 11.05 13.66 -13.68
C PRO A 92 12.45 13.85 -13.06
N LEU A 93 13.50 13.51 -13.80
CA LEU A 93 14.88 13.76 -13.37
C LEU A 93 15.31 15.19 -13.69
N ARG A 94 14.74 15.75 -14.74
CA ARG A 94 14.89 17.14 -15.19
C ARG A 94 13.66 17.52 -16.03
N GLY A 95 13.54 18.80 -16.37
CA GLY A 95 12.38 19.29 -17.12
C GLY A 95 11.08 19.15 -16.36
N ASP A 96 9.97 19.15 -17.10
CA ASP A 96 8.64 19.10 -16.56
C ASP A 96 7.68 18.30 -17.46
N ALA A 97 6.55 17.89 -16.89
CA ALA A 97 5.46 17.23 -17.58
C ALA A 97 4.12 17.75 -17.07
N GLU A 98 3.26 18.19 -17.99
CA GLU A 98 1.87 18.49 -17.68
C GLU A 98 1.09 17.16 -17.55
N ILE A 99 0.40 16.97 -16.44
CA ILE A 99 -0.38 15.80 -16.14
C ILE A 99 -1.86 16.16 -15.99
N GLU A 100 -2.70 15.47 -16.74
CA GLU A 100 -4.16 15.51 -16.60
C GLU A 100 -4.62 14.10 -16.16
N CYS A 101 -5.04 13.94 -14.92
CA CYS A 101 -5.49 12.68 -14.37
C CYS A 101 -6.87 12.84 -13.70
N GLY A 102 -7.90 12.25 -14.30
CA GLY A 102 -9.28 12.51 -13.88
C GLY A 102 -9.65 13.99 -14.00
N ALA A 103 -10.03 14.59 -12.89
CA ALA A 103 -10.35 16.04 -12.80
C ALA A 103 -9.13 16.90 -12.40
N THR A 104 -8.00 16.28 -12.02
CA THR A 104 -6.81 16.98 -11.51
C THR A 104 -5.86 17.29 -12.66
N ARG A 105 -5.34 18.52 -12.67
CA ARG A 105 -4.30 18.98 -13.62
C ARG A 105 -3.19 19.65 -12.84
N PHE A 106 -1.93 19.24 -13.06
CA PHE A 106 -0.75 19.79 -12.42
C PHE A 106 0.50 19.62 -13.29
N VAL A 107 1.61 20.21 -12.85
CA VAL A 107 2.92 20.08 -13.49
C VAL A 107 3.80 19.21 -12.61
N SER A 108 4.20 18.07 -13.14
CA SER A 108 5.20 17.17 -12.53
C SER A 108 6.61 17.67 -12.88
N SER A 109 7.51 17.65 -11.91
CA SER A 109 8.88 18.16 -11.99
C SER A 109 9.80 17.36 -11.06
N PRO A 110 11.12 17.60 -11.01
CA PRO A 110 12.01 16.89 -10.07
C PRO A 110 11.63 16.99 -8.59
N GLY A 111 10.85 18.01 -8.19
CA GLY A 111 10.31 18.17 -6.83
C GLY A 111 8.89 17.64 -6.65
N THR A 112 8.18 17.35 -7.75
CA THR A 112 6.76 16.96 -7.75
C THR A 112 6.56 15.77 -8.68
N ALA A 113 6.46 14.57 -8.11
CA ALA A 113 6.18 13.34 -8.85
C ALA A 113 4.68 13.22 -9.18
N SER A 114 4.33 12.31 -10.08
CA SER A 114 2.95 11.90 -10.31
C SER A 114 2.72 10.46 -9.84
N LEU A 115 1.66 10.24 -9.03
CA LEU A 115 1.20 8.92 -8.60
C LEU A 115 -0.16 8.62 -9.23
N LEU A 116 -0.14 7.87 -10.33
CA LEU A 116 -1.27 7.68 -11.23
C LEU A 116 -2.00 6.38 -10.96
N SER A 117 -3.29 6.48 -10.75
CA SER A 117 -4.17 5.34 -10.43
C SER A 117 -4.77 4.69 -11.69
N PRO A 118 -5.06 3.37 -11.65
CA PRO A 118 -5.48 2.59 -12.82
C PRO A 118 -6.83 2.97 -13.40
N THR A 119 -7.71 3.59 -12.61
CA THR A 119 -9.13 3.84 -12.95
C THR A 119 -9.38 5.19 -13.60
N LEU A 120 -8.47 6.15 -13.41
CA LEU A 120 -8.66 7.51 -13.86
C LEU A 120 -8.17 7.70 -15.31
N PRO A 121 -8.90 8.46 -16.15
CA PRO A 121 -8.43 8.80 -17.48
C PRO A 121 -7.17 9.68 -17.37
N LEU A 122 -6.16 9.35 -18.16
CA LEU A 122 -4.84 9.96 -18.12
C LEU A 122 -4.45 10.53 -19.47
N LYS A 123 -3.94 11.76 -19.43
CA LYS A 123 -3.25 12.43 -20.52
C LYS A 123 -2.03 13.15 -19.98
N MET A 124 -0.92 13.07 -20.68
CA MET A 124 0.35 13.67 -20.26
C MET A 124 1.00 14.40 -21.43
N ARG A 125 1.72 15.47 -21.13
CA ARG A 125 2.57 16.17 -22.08
C ARG A 125 3.94 16.38 -21.44
N TRP A 126 4.94 15.65 -21.94
CA TRP A 126 6.31 15.78 -21.47
C TRP A 126 7.07 16.81 -22.29
N GLY A 127 7.87 17.64 -21.62
CA GLY A 127 8.75 18.62 -22.26
C GLY A 127 9.91 17.99 -23.05
N ASP A 128 10.64 18.80 -23.80
CA ASP A 128 11.69 18.34 -24.71
C ASP A 128 12.85 17.61 -24.03
N ALA A 129 13.10 17.87 -22.75
CA ALA A 129 14.17 17.28 -21.95
C ALA A 129 13.64 16.82 -20.60
N CYS A 130 12.74 15.82 -20.61
CA CYS A 130 12.05 15.33 -19.42
C CYS A 130 12.20 13.80 -19.25
N PRO A 131 13.42 13.28 -19.06
CA PRO A 131 13.60 11.87 -18.69
C PRO A 131 12.97 11.60 -17.33
N GLN A 132 12.31 10.45 -17.21
CA GLN A 132 11.63 10.07 -15.97
C GLN A 132 12.02 8.69 -15.50
N VAL A 133 12.20 8.57 -14.20
CA VAL A 133 12.17 7.26 -13.52
C VAL A 133 10.72 6.91 -13.20
N ILE A 134 10.32 5.73 -13.61
CA ILE A 134 8.94 5.26 -13.51
C ILE A 134 8.92 3.95 -12.73
N LEU A 135 8.29 3.96 -11.56
CA LEU A 135 7.96 2.75 -10.82
C LEU A 135 6.54 2.31 -11.21
N ARG A 136 6.46 1.12 -11.81
CA ARG A 136 5.19 0.47 -12.13
C ARG A 136 4.88 -0.56 -11.05
N ILE A 137 3.67 -0.54 -10.52
CA ILE A 137 3.18 -1.41 -9.46
C ILE A 137 1.92 -2.11 -9.96
N GLU A 138 1.88 -3.45 -9.91
CA GLU A 138 0.70 -4.20 -10.33
C GLU A 138 -0.52 -3.84 -9.46
N ARG A 139 -1.66 -3.60 -10.10
CA ARG A 139 -2.91 -3.20 -9.45
C ARG A 139 -3.35 -4.19 -8.38
N GLU A 140 -3.34 -5.48 -8.72
CA GLU A 140 -3.78 -6.53 -7.81
C GLU A 140 -2.99 -6.57 -6.51
N VAL A 141 -1.70 -6.26 -6.56
CA VAL A 141 -0.83 -6.25 -5.38
C VAL A 141 -1.15 -5.09 -4.47
N MET A 142 -1.30 -3.89 -5.04
CA MET A 142 -1.69 -2.70 -4.29
C MET A 142 -3.07 -2.87 -3.64
N GLU A 143 -4.07 -3.32 -4.41
CA GLU A 143 -5.44 -3.50 -3.93
C GLU A 143 -5.54 -4.61 -2.88
N ARG A 144 -4.87 -5.76 -3.09
CA ARG A 144 -4.79 -6.83 -2.09
C ARG A 144 -4.10 -6.35 -0.81
N HIS A 145 -3.05 -5.55 -0.94
CA HIS A 145 -2.37 -4.96 0.20
C HIS A 145 -3.28 -3.98 0.95
N ALA A 146 -4.00 -3.12 0.24
CA ALA A 146 -4.98 -2.20 0.83
C ALA A 146 -6.12 -2.95 1.55
N GLN A 147 -6.66 -4.02 0.97
CA GLN A 147 -7.70 -4.85 1.59
C GLN A 147 -7.23 -5.45 2.93
N ARG A 148 -6.01 -6.01 2.98
CA ARG A 148 -5.43 -6.53 4.22
C ARG A 148 -5.31 -5.49 5.33
N HIS A 149 -5.15 -4.21 4.97
CA HIS A 149 -4.90 -3.12 5.91
C HIS A 149 -6.15 -2.35 6.33
N PHE A 150 -7.12 -2.21 5.41
CA PHE A 150 -8.31 -1.38 5.60
C PHE A 150 -9.62 -2.17 5.67
N GLY A 151 -9.56 -3.51 5.47
CA GLY A 151 -10.71 -4.43 5.53
C GLY A 151 -11.34 -4.71 4.17
N ASP A 152 -12.10 -5.81 4.12
CA ASP A 152 -12.62 -6.43 2.88
C ASP A 152 -13.92 -5.78 2.37
N ASP A 153 -14.54 -4.91 3.16
CA ASP A 153 -15.83 -4.26 2.83
C ASP A 153 -15.76 -3.26 1.65
N ARG A 154 -14.56 -3.08 1.07
CA ARG A 154 -14.30 -2.11 0.03
C ARG A 154 -13.92 -2.76 -1.30
N ARG A 155 -14.92 -3.04 -2.11
CA ARG A 155 -14.78 -3.43 -3.52
C ARG A 155 -14.32 -2.28 -4.43
N ALA A 156 -14.10 -1.07 -3.89
CA ALA A 156 -13.67 0.07 -4.66
C ALA A 156 -12.15 0.03 -4.88
N SER A 157 -11.74 0.32 -6.11
CA SER A 157 -10.31 0.47 -6.46
C SER A 157 -9.64 1.56 -5.61
N VAL A 158 -8.37 1.36 -5.31
CA VAL A 158 -7.54 2.40 -4.66
C VAL A 158 -7.28 3.50 -5.68
N GLU A 159 -7.63 4.73 -5.33
CA GLU A 159 -7.31 5.93 -6.10
C GLU A 159 -6.50 6.88 -5.23
N PHE A 160 -5.32 7.24 -5.71
CA PHE A 160 -4.42 8.20 -5.07
C PHE A 160 -4.67 9.61 -5.58
N GLU A 161 -4.38 10.63 -4.74
CA GLU A 161 -4.18 11.99 -5.24
C GLU A 161 -3.02 11.98 -6.25
N PRO A 162 -3.20 12.47 -7.49
CA PRO A 162 -2.20 12.29 -8.53
C PRO A 162 -0.89 13.07 -8.32
N GLU A 163 -0.93 14.20 -7.63
CA GLU A 163 0.23 15.04 -7.34
C GLU A 163 0.95 14.54 -6.08
N PHE A 164 2.25 14.22 -6.18
CA PHE A 164 3.05 13.66 -5.09
C PHE A 164 4.26 14.57 -4.79
N ASP A 165 4.22 15.27 -3.66
CA ASP A 165 5.29 16.15 -3.20
C ASP A 165 6.51 15.35 -2.69
N LEU A 166 7.63 15.40 -3.42
CA LEU A 166 8.87 14.73 -3.05
C LEU A 166 9.61 15.42 -1.89
N SER A 167 9.28 16.68 -1.57
CA SER A 167 9.83 17.40 -0.41
C SER A 167 9.13 17.04 0.90
N SER A 168 7.98 16.39 0.83
CA SER A 168 7.25 15.89 2.00
C SER A 168 8.03 14.81 2.75
N PRO A 169 7.73 14.53 4.02
CA PRO A 169 8.34 13.41 4.75
C PRO A 169 8.19 12.07 4.02
N GLN A 170 7.06 11.85 3.35
CA GLN A 170 6.77 10.66 2.56
C GLN A 170 7.64 10.61 1.29
N GLY A 171 7.78 11.74 0.60
CA GLY A 171 8.65 11.88 -0.56
C GLY A 171 10.11 11.63 -0.22
N THR A 172 10.56 12.16 0.92
CA THR A 172 11.92 11.92 1.44
C THR A 172 12.16 10.43 1.73
N CYS A 173 11.21 9.75 2.39
CA CYS A 173 11.30 8.31 2.62
C CYS A 173 11.33 7.52 1.30
N LEU A 174 10.50 7.90 0.33
CA LEU A 174 10.49 7.28 -1.00
C LEU A 174 11.84 7.43 -1.71
N ALA A 175 12.42 8.63 -1.70
CA ALA A 175 13.73 8.91 -2.29
C ALA A 175 14.85 8.08 -1.66
N GLN A 176 14.75 7.71 -0.39
CA GLN A 176 15.69 6.80 0.29
C GLN A 176 15.43 5.33 -0.03
N LEU A 177 14.21 4.93 -0.28
CA LEU A 177 13.83 3.55 -0.56
C LEU A 177 14.10 3.14 -2.00
N LEU A 178 13.93 4.03 -2.97
CA LEU A 178 14.12 3.74 -4.39
C LEU A 178 15.53 3.27 -4.75
N PRO A 179 16.65 3.84 -4.21
CA PRO A 179 17.99 3.32 -4.44
C PRO A 179 18.20 1.91 -3.93
N VAL A 180 17.58 1.58 -2.78
CA VAL A 180 17.66 0.23 -2.20
C VAL A 180 16.95 -0.76 -3.13
N LEU A 181 15.77 -0.38 -3.66
CA LEU A 181 15.04 -1.16 -4.65
C LEU A 181 15.85 -1.34 -5.94
N ALA A 182 16.42 -0.25 -6.46
CA ALA A 182 17.23 -0.26 -7.67
C ALA A 182 18.47 -1.16 -7.51
N GLY A 183 19.18 -1.08 -6.38
CA GLY A 183 20.31 -1.94 -6.05
C GLY A 183 19.91 -3.42 -5.97
N ALA A 184 18.79 -3.72 -5.35
CA ALA A 184 18.27 -5.08 -5.27
C ALA A 184 17.89 -5.66 -6.65
N ILE A 185 17.41 -4.82 -7.57
CA ILE A 185 17.08 -5.24 -8.94
C ILE A 185 18.36 -5.45 -9.77
N ALA A 186 19.37 -4.60 -9.57
CA ALA A 186 20.59 -4.57 -10.39
C ALA A 186 21.49 -5.80 -10.25
N THR A 187 21.46 -6.48 -9.11
CA THR A 187 22.45 -7.51 -8.78
C THR A 187 21.79 -8.81 -8.34
N ASP A 188 22.01 -9.90 -9.07
CA ASP A 188 21.42 -11.21 -8.75
C ASP A 188 21.83 -11.74 -7.37
N ALA A 189 23.03 -11.42 -6.90
CA ALA A 189 23.54 -11.81 -5.59
C ALA A 189 23.11 -10.86 -4.45
N HIS A 190 22.23 -9.86 -4.70
CA HIS A 190 21.84 -8.92 -3.67
C HIS A 190 21.02 -9.62 -2.55
N PRO A 191 21.33 -9.40 -1.26
CA PRO A 191 20.63 -10.08 -0.16
C PRO A 191 19.10 -9.88 -0.15
N LEU A 192 18.63 -8.73 -0.63
CA LEU A 192 17.18 -8.43 -0.73
C LEU A 192 16.49 -9.16 -1.88
N ARG A 193 17.22 -9.90 -2.75
CA ARG A 193 16.60 -10.78 -3.77
C ARG A 193 16.05 -12.07 -3.18
N HIS A 194 16.37 -12.39 -1.95
CA HIS A 194 15.69 -13.48 -1.26
C HIS A 194 14.18 -13.19 -1.22
N PRO A 195 13.28 -14.14 -1.60
CA PRO A 195 11.85 -13.89 -1.74
C PRO A 195 11.21 -13.21 -0.55
N LEU A 196 11.53 -13.67 0.69
CA LEU A 196 11.00 -13.08 1.93
C LEU A 196 11.50 -11.64 2.15
N ALA A 197 12.76 -11.34 1.82
CA ALA A 197 13.31 -10.00 1.98
C ALA A 197 12.67 -9.03 0.98
N PHE A 198 12.46 -9.48 -0.25
CA PHE A 198 11.78 -8.70 -1.27
C PHE A 198 10.32 -8.41 -0.90
N GLU A 199 9.57 -9.41 -0.43
CA GLU A 199 8.19 -9.24 0.03
C GLU A 199 8.08 -8.16 1.13
N GLN A 200 9.06 -8.10 2.03
CA GLN A 200 9.11 -7.06 3.06
C GLN A 200 9.40 -5.67 2.47
N LEU A 201 10.32 -5.58 1.50
CA LEU A 201 10.63 -4.34 0.81
C LEU A 201 9.44 -3.83 -0.01
N GLU A 202 8.77 -4.72 -0.78
CA GLU A 202 7.52 -4.43 -1.49
C GLU A 202 6.44 -3.94 -0.53
N SER A 203 6.21 -4.66 0.58
CA SER A 203 5.24 -4.26 1.61
C SER A 203 5.56 -2.90 2.22
N THR A 204 6.83 -2.58 2.43
CA THR A 204 7.27 -1.29 2.97
C THR A 204 6.94 -0.16 1.99
N LEU A 205 7.23 -0.36 0.70
CA LEU A 205 6.90 0.60 -0.35
C LEU A 205 5.38 0.83 -0.45
N LEU A 206 4.58 -0.25 -0.50
CA LEU A 206 3.13 -0.15 -0.56
C LEU A 206 2.54 0.55 0.68
N ASN A 207 3.07 0.27 1.86
CA ASN A 207 2.68 0.95 3.09
C ASN A 207 3.00 2.45 3.04
N LEU A 208 4.19 2.82 2.54
CA LEU A 208 4.60 4.20 2.39
C LEU A 208 3.59 4.97 1.53
N LEU A 209 3.18 4.41 0.39
CA LEU A 209 2.20 5.03 -0.49
C LEU A 209 0.79 5.07 0.14
N LEU A 210 0.29 3.94 0.65
CA LEU A 210 -1.07 3.84 1.19
C LEU A 210 -1.29 4.66 2.46
N TYR A 211 -0.31 4.74 3.35
CA TYR A 211 -0.43 5.48 4.62
C TYR A 211 0.15 6.88 4.55
N GLY A 212 1.13 7.10 3.68
CA GLY A 212 1.81 8.37 3.55
C GLY A 212 1.15 9.35 2.59
N HIS A 213 0.34 8.88 1.63
CA HIS A 213 -0.23 9.72 0.59
C HIS A 213 -1.77 9.66 0.57
N PRO A 214 -2.49 10.77 0.33
CA PRO A 214 -3.95 10.79 0.27
C PRO A 214 -4.50 9.82 -0.78
N ASN A 215 -5.49 9.01 -0.39
CA ASN A 215 -6.11 8.04 -1.29
C ASN A 215 -7.52 7.65 -0.85
N SER A 216 -8.30 7.07 -1.76
CA SER A 216 -9.71 6.67 -1.54
C SER A 216 -9.88 5.58 -0.49
N ALA A 217 -8.89 4.71 -0.30
CA ALA A 217 -8.96 3.64 0.70
C ALA A 217 -8.97 4.19 2.13
N ARG A 218 -8.48 5.41 2.36
CA ARG A 218 -8.48 6.09 3.66
C ARG A 218 -9.67 7.01 3.90
N ASN A 219 -10.23 7.61 2.85
CA ASN A 219 -11.26 8.65 2.95
C ASN A 219 -12.59 8.19 3.57
N GLY A 220 -12.76 6.89 3.85
CA GLY A 220 -13.91 6.34 4.55
C GLY A 220 -13.73 6.09 6.04
N THR A 221 -12.57 6.33 6.62
CA THR A 221 -12.31 6.05 8.04
C THR A 221 -12.26 7.29 8.94
N GLY A 222 -12.48 8.49 8.41
CA GLY A 222 -12.69 9.71 9.21
C GLY A 222 -11.60 10.05 10.25
N SER A 223 -10.41 9.47 10.14
CA SER A 223 -9.34 9.63 11.13
C SER A 223 -8.09 10.20 10.49
N ALA A 224 -7.45 11.14 11.17
CA ALA A 224 -6.11 11.63 10.88
C ALA A 224 -5.13 10.45 10.69
N PRO A 225 -4.01 10.61 9.93
CA PRO A 225 -3.06 9.54 9.68
C PRO A 225 -2.60 8.94 11.00
N ALA A 226 -3.10 7.73 11.30
CA ALA A 226 -2.54 6.96 12.40
C ALA A 226 -1.08 6.65 12.02
N PRO A 227 -0.13 6.83 12.93
CA PRO A 227 1.27 6.48 12.67
C PRO A 227 1.34 5.05 12.14
N LEU A 228 2.19 4.82 11.15
CA LEU A 228 2.46 3.48 10.60
C LEU A 228 2.61 2.49 11.75
N ALA A 229 1.70 1.52 11.84
CA ALA A 229 1.82 0.50 12.88
C ALA A 229 3.14 -0.23 12.67
N PRO A 230 3.98 -0.33 13.68
CA PRO A 230 5.20 -1.11 13.59
C PRO A 230 4.87 -2.53 13.12
N PHE A 231 5.69 -3.10 12.25
CA PHE A 231 5.49 -4.46 11.69
C PHE A 231 5.16 -5.50 12.76
N TYR A 232 5.81 -5.41 13.92
CA TYR A 232 5.58 -6.32 15.03
C TYR A 232 4.15 -6.23 15.60
N VAL A 233 3.51 -5.05 15.62
CA VAL A 233 2.12 -4.89 16.09
C VAL A 233 1.17 -5.62 15.14
N ARG A 234 1.34 -5.46 13.84
CA ARG A 234 0.50 -6.11 12.83
C ARG A 234 0.62 -7.63 12.85
N ARG A 235 1.86 -8.13 12.93
CA ARG A 235 2.11 -9.57 13.06
C ARG A 235 1.40 -10.17 14.28
N VAL A 236 1.37 -9.43 15.39
CA VAL A 236 0.65 -9.84 16.60
C VAL A 236 -0.86 -9.76 16.42
N GLU A 237 -1.38 -8.72 15.77
CA GLU A 237 -2.82 -8.61 15.45
C GLU A 237 -3.32 -9.79 14.60
N GLU A 238 -2.59 -10.15 13.55
CA GLU A 238 -2.90 -11.29 12.68
C GLU A 238 -2.87 -12.61 13.46
N TYR A 239 -1.85 -12.80 14.28
CA TYR A 239 -1.73 -13.98 15.13
C TYR A 239 -2.87 -14.07 16.14
N ILE A 240 -3.21 -12.97 16.82
CA ILE A 240 -4.35 -12.94 17.77
C ILE A 240 -5.64 -13.34 17.07
N ARG A 241 -5.92 -12.80 15.87
CA ARG A 241 -7.15 -13.14 15.12
C ARG A 241 -7.21 -14.62 14.73
N ALA A 242 -6.09 -15.22 14.40
CA ALA A 242 -6.02 -16.62 14.00
C ALA A 242 -6.09 -17.61 15.19
N HIS A 243 -5.80 -17.16 16.44
CA HIS A 243 -5.64 -18.03 17.62
C HIS A 243 -6.44 -17.52 18.82
N LEU A 244 -7.62 -16.89 18.61
CA LEU A 244 -8.45 -16.33 19.66
C LEU A 244 -8.98 -17.34 20.67
N ASP A 245 -9.15 -18.59 20.26
CA ASP A 245 -9.59 -19.72 21.06
C ASP A 245 -8.48 -20.31 21.95
N GLU A 246 -7.22 -19.97 21.66
CA GLU A 246 -6.08 -20.41 22.45
C GLU A 246 -5.77 -19.51 23.65
N PRO A 247 -5.06 -20.05 24.68
CA PRO A 247 -4.49 -19.25 25.74
C PRO A 247 -3.38 -18.34 25.19
N LEU A 248 -3.66 -17.05 25.11
CA LEU A 248 -2.69 -16.04 24.66
C LEU A 248 -2.10 -15.32 25.90
N THR A 249 -0.76 -15.20 25.93
CA THR A 249 -0.05 -14.43 26.96
C THR A 249 0.78 -13.32 26.34
N ILE A 250 1.10 -12.29 27.10
CA ILE A 250 1.87 -11.16 26.60
C ILE A 250 3.30 -11.58 26.23
N GLU A 251 3.87 -12.54 26.94
CA GLU A 251 5.19 -13.08 26.67
C GLU A 251 5.21 -13.78 25.31
N ARG A 252 4.25 -14.68 25.04
CA ARG A 252 4.12 -15.37 23.74
C ARG A 252 3.94 -14.38 22.59
N LEU A 253 3.16 -13.33 22.79
CA LEU A 253 2.93 -12.30 21.77
C LEU A 253 4.19 -11.43 21.55
N ALA A 254 4.95 -11.13 22.59
CA ALA A 254 6.20 -10.39 22.50
C ALA A 254 7.31 -11.21 21.81
N ASP A 255 7.42 -12.49 22.14
CA ASP A 255 8.36 -13.42 21.50
C ASP A 255 8.04 -13.59 19.99
N LEU A 256 6.76 -13.76 19.64
CA LEU A 256 6.32 -13.79 18.25
C LEU A 256 6.71 -12.51 17.49
N ALA A 257 6.59 -11.38 18.17
CA ALA A 257 6.88 -10.06 17.60
C ALA A 257 8.40 -9.76 17.53
N GLY A 258 9.23 -10.49 18.24
CA GLY A 258 10.68 -10.24 18.36
C GLY A 258 11.00 -8.93 19.10
N VAL A 259 10.13 -8.51 20.04
CA VAL A 259 10.29 -7.28 20.82
C VAL A 259 10.01 -7.51 22.30
N SER A 260 10.43 -6.56 23.14
CA SER A 260 10.08 -6.63 24.57
C SER A 260 8.57 -6.41 24.80
N PRO A 261 7.99 -6.97 25.90
CA PRO A 261 6.62 -6.68 26.27
C PRO A 261 6.31 -5.17 26.36
N SER A 262 7.22 -4.36 26.88
CA SER A 262 7.07 -2.90 26.97
C SER A 262 6.95 -2.24 25.59
N THR A 263 7.76 -2.68 24.61
CA THR A 263 7.70 -2.20 23.23
C THR A 263 6.37 -2.60 22.58
N LEU A 264 5.90 -3.83 22.83
CA LEU A 264 4.62 -4.30 22.31
C LEU A 264 3.45 -3.50 22.92
N PHE A 265 3.47 -3.22 24.24
CA PHE A 265 2.49 -2.36 24.90
C PHE A 265 2.43 -0.96 24.28
N ALA A 266 3.60 -0.33 24.06
CA ALA A 266 3.68 1.00 23.45
C ALA A 266 3.10 1.00 22.02
N GLY A 267 3.46 0.00 21.23
CA GLY A 267 2.93 -0.15 19.85
C GLY A 267 1.42 -0.31 19.79
N PHE A 268 0.83 -1.16 20.65
CA PHE A 268 -0.62 -1.34 20.71
C PHE A 268 -1.35 -0.11 21.23
N ARG A 269 -0.81 0.58 22.24
CA ARG A 269 -1.40 1.84 22.73
C ARG A 269 -1.40 2.93 21.69
N ASN A 270 -0.30 3.07 20.94
CA ASN A 270 -0.21 4.07 19.87
C ASN A 270 -1.18 3.79 18.72
N ARG A 271 -1.42 2.50 18.41
CA ARG A 271 -2.30 2.12 17.30
C ARG A 271 -3.77 2.02 17.68
N HIS A 272 -4.08 1.36 18.80
CA HIS A 272 -5.45 0.99 19.19
C HIS A 272 -5.94 1.74 20.43
N GLY A 273 -5.09 2.51 21.09
CA GLY A 273 -5.44 3.12 22.38
C GLY A 273 -5.57 2.13 23.56
N ILE A 274 -5.33 0.82 23.31
CA ILE A 274 -5.50 -0.26 24.28
C ILE A 274 -4.25 -1.15 24.35
N THR A 275 -4.19 -2.02 25.36
CA THR A 275 -3.10 -2.99 25.50
C THR A 275 -3.30 -4.19 24.56
N PRO A 276 -2.24 -5.00 24.25
CA PRO A 276 -2.38 -6.23 23.46
C PRO A 276 -3.44 -7.18 24.03
N MET A 277 -3.42 -7.42 25.34
CA MET A 277 -4.42 -8.27 26.01
C MET A 277 -5.81 -7.63 26.05
N GLY A 278 -5.89 -6.29 26.05
CA GLY A 278 -7.14 -5.55 25.86
C GLY A 278 -7.74 -5.79 24.48
N PHE A 279 -6.90 -5.82 23.44
CA PHE A 279 -7.28 -6.14 22.08
C PHE A 279 -7.79 -7.57 21.94
N VAL A 280 -7.09 -8.57 22.51
CA VAL A 280 -7.57 -9.97 22.58
C VAL A 280 -8.97 -10.03 23.21
N ARG A 281 -9.13 -9.33 24.35
CA ARG A 281 -10.38 -9.32 25.09
C ARG A 281 -11.53 -8.70 24.30
N GLN A 282 -11.27 -7.62 23.60
CA GLN A 282 -12.27 -6.96 22.75
C GLN A 282 -12.75 -7.86 21.60
N LEU A 283 -11.82 -8.55 20.92
CA LEU A 283 -12.15 -9.49 19.86
C LEU A 283 -12.96 -10.68 20.40
N ARG A 284 -12.58 -11.24 21.55
CA ARG A 284 -13.34 -12.32 22.19
C ARG A 284 -14.77 -11.89 22.57
N LEU A 285 -14.96 -10.67 23.05
CA LEU A 285 -16.31 -10.14 23.33
C LEU A 285 -17.13 -10.03 22.06
N GLN A 286 -16.53 -9.64 20.92
CA GLN A 286 -17.21 -9.59 19.64
C GLN A 286 -17.66 -10.99 19.20
N HIS A 287 -16.78 -11.99 19.26
CA HIS A 287 -17.13 -13.38 18.93
C HIS A 287 -18.20 -13.97 19.84
N VAL A 288 -18.18 -13.65 21.14
CA VAL A 288 -19.28 -14.02 22.04
C VAL A 288 -20.61 -13.43 21.56
N ARG A 289 -20.60 -12.15 21.17
CA ARG A 289 -21.83 -11.49 20.66
C ARG A 289 -22.32 -12.13 19.37
N ASP A 290 -21.42 -12.38 18.43
CA ASP A 290 -21.75 -13.00 17.15
C ASP A 290 -22.36 -14.40 17.36
N GLU A 291 -21.81 -15.19 18.28
CA GLU A 291 -22.31 -16.53 18.62
C GLU A 291 -23.64 -16.48 19.38
N LEU A 292 -23.84 -15.47 20.25
CA LEU A 292 -25.13 -15.24 20.91
C LEU A 292 -26.24 -14.86 19.91
N LEU A 293 -25.90 -14.23 18.78
CA LEU A 293 -26.83 -13.81 17.73
C LEU A 293 -27.04 -14.88 16.64
N ALA A 294 -26.12 -15.83 16.48
CA ALA A 294 -26.18 -16.86 15.43
C ALA A 294 -27.32 -17.86 15.67
N ASP A 295 -28.11 -18.17 14.61
CA ASP A 295 -29.27 -19.07 14.68
C ASP A 295 -28.91 -20.57 14.65
N ASP A 296 -27.67 -20.93 14.24
CA ASP A 296 -27.27 -22.29 13.91
C ASP A 296 -26.67 -23.10 15.07
N THR A 297 -26.78 -22.71 16.31
CA THR A 297 -26.21 -23.48 17.41
C THR A 297 -27.16 -24.62 17.81
N PRO A 298 -26.88 -25.89 17.47
CA PRO A 298 -27.69 -27.04 17.91
C PRO A 298 -27.53 -27.21 19.42
N GLY A 299 -28.62 -27.06 20.14
CA GLY A 299 -28.65 -27.16 21.60
C GLY A 299 -28.39 -25.82 22.27
N LEU A 300 -29.28 -25.46 23.19
CA LEU A 300 -29.31 -24.21 23.96
C LEU A 300 -27.96 -23.95 24.68
N ALA A 301 -26.95 -23.48 23.95
CA ALA A 301 -25.73 -23.00 24.56
C ALA A 301 -26.06 -21.82 25.47
N SER A 302 -25.75 -21.95 26.76
CA SER A 302 -26.03 -20.88 27.71
C SER A 302 -25.02 -19.74 27.52
N VAL A 303 -25.38 -18.52 27.94
CA VAL A 303 -24.43 -17.39 27.98
C VAL A 303 -23.12 -17.81 28.69
N THR A 304 -23.22 -18.67 29.70
CA THR A 304 -22.08 -19.18 30.47
C THR A 304 -21.16 -20.05 29.61
N ASP A 305 -21.72 -20.98 28.83
CA ASP A 305 -20.96 -21.91 28.00
C ASP A 305 -20.19 -21.16 26.91
N ILE A 306 -20.85 -20.21 26.25
CA ILE A 306 -20.24 -19.36 25.23
C ILE A 306 -19.13 -18.47 25.83
N ALA A 307 -19.38 -17.87 26.99
CA ALA A 307 -18.36 -17.04 27.66
C ALA A 307 -17.13 -17.87 28.06
N LEU A 308 -17.32 -19.07 28.61
CA LEU A 308 -16.22 -19.99 28.97
C LEU A 308 -15.45 -20.46 27.75
N LYS A 309 -16.12 -20.80 26.64
CA LYS A 309 -15.51 -21.18 25.37
C LYS A 309 -14.54 -20.10 24.87
N TRP A 310 -14.92 -18.84 25.01
CA TRP A 310 -14.08 -17.70 24.59
C TRP A 310 -13.12 -17.21 25.69
N GLY A 311 -12.89 -18.02 26.75
CA GLY A 311 -11.87 -17.78 27.77
C GLY A 311 -12.22 -16.76 28.84
N PHE A 312 -13.52 -16.50 29.08
CA PHE A 312 -14.00 -15.65 30.18
C PHE A 312 -14.28 -16.48 31.43
N ALA A 313 -13.25 -16.73 32.25
CA ALA A 313 -13.38 -17.52 33.47
C ALA A 313 -14.22 -16.83 34.58
N HIS A 314 -14.30 -15.49 34.59
CA HIS A 314 -15.02 -14.71 35.62
C HIS A 314 -16.30 -14.09 35.03
N LEU A 315 -17.40 -14.80 35.11
CA LEU A 315 -18.68 -14.44 34.48
C LEU A 315 -19.25 -13.10 34.93
N GLY A 316 -19.08 -12.72 36.20
CA GLY A 316 -19.54 -11.42 36.69
C GLY A 316 -18.79 -10.25 36.04
N ARG A 317 -17.47 -10.36 35.93
CA ARG A 317 -16.65 -9.36 35.24
C ARG A 317 -16.93 -9.33 33.75
N PHE A 318 -17.10 -10.48 33.12
CA PHE A 318 -17.51 -10.59 31.72
C PHE A 318 -18.82 -9.86 31.45
N ALA A 319 -19.86 -10.04 32.27
CA ALA A 319 -21.15 -9.40 32.08
C ALA A 319 -21.06 -7.86 32.15
N ILE A 320 -20.23 -7.32 33.04
CA ILE A 320 -19.99 -5.88 33.15
C ILE A 320 -19.27 -5.35 31.90
N GLU A 321 -18.22 -6.05 31.45
CA GLU A 321 -17.44 -5.65 30.28
C GLU A 321 -18.26 -5.76 28.98
N TYR A 322 -19.05 -6.82 28.82
CA TYR A 322 -19.96 -6.99 27.71
C TYR A 322 -20.99 -5.84 27.65
N LYS A 323 -21.62 -5.52 28.77
CA LYS A 323 -22.55 -4.40 28.85
C LYS A 323 -21.90 -3.06 28.52
N ARG A 324 -20.65 -2.86 28.98
CA ARG A 324 -19.88 -1.65 28.65
C ARG A 324 -19.54 -1.57 27.15
N ALA A 325 -19.21 -2.70 26.51
CA ALA A 325 -18.85 -2.76 25.11
C ALA A 325 -20.04 -2.60 24.16
N PHE A 326 -21.21 -3.17 24.51
CA PHE A 326 -22.36 -3.29 23.60
C PHE A 326 -23.63 -2.56 24.08
N GLY A 327 -23.62 -1.94 25.26
CA GLY A 327 -24.76 -1.20 25.80
C GLY A 327 -25.86 -2.10 26.41
N GLU A 328 -25.78 -3.43 26.24
CA GLU A 328 -26.77 -4.41 26.69
C GLU A 328 -26.12 -5.60 27.41
N SER A 329 -26.89 -6.37 28.19
CA SER A 329 -26.39 -7.57 28.86
C SER A 329 -26.32 -8.77 27.88
N PRO A 330 -25.38 -9.74 28.09
CA PRO A 330 -25.30 -10.96 27.26
C PRO A 330 -26.64 -11.70 27.19
N SER A 331 -27.39 -11.75 28.31
CA SER A 331 -28.70 -12.39 28.39
C SER A 331 -29.80 -11.60 27.64
N ALA A 332 -29.62 -10.28 27.47
CA ALA A 332 -30.51 -9.48 26.64
C ALA A 332 -30.25 -9.76 25.14
N THR A 333 -28.99 -9.81 24.72
CA THR A 333 -28.61 -10.19 23.36
C THR A 333 -29.17 -11.58 23.00
N LEU A 334 -29.02 -12.59 23.87
CA LEU A 334 -29.54 -13.93 23.66
C LEU A 334 -31.11 -13.95 23.55
N ARG A 335 -31.79 -13.08 24.30
CA ARG A 335 -33.27 -12.96 24.19
C ARG A 335 -33.72 -12.34 22.88
N MET A 336 -32.98 -11.38 22.33
CA MET A 336 -33.30 -10.79 21.03
C MET A 336 -33.27 -11.83 19.90
N ARG A 337 -32.40 -12.83 19.96
CA ARG A 337 -32.39 -13.98 19.06
C ARG A 337 -33.70 -14.73 19.07
N ARG A 338 -34.27 -15.03 20.28
CA ARG A 338 -35.49 -15.81 20.46
C ARG A 338 -36.77 -15.10 19.97
N VAL A 339 -36.70 -13.80 19.74
CA VAL A 339 -37.85 -13.00 19.25
C VAL A 339 -37.86 -12.89 17.73
N ARG A 340 -36.70 -13.17 17.07
CA ARG A 340 -36.53 -13.08 15.61
C ARG A 340 -36.70 -14.44 14.89
N GLY A 341 -36.66 -15.56 15.57
CA GLY A 341 -36.99 -16.91 15.10
C GLY A 341 -38.36 -17.37 15.60
#